data_ea5f5ddc2ff3bf6c5b701d3f96b3e77a
#
_entry.id   ea5f5ddc2ff3bf6c5b701d3f96b3e77a
#
_cell.length_a   1.000
_cell.length_b   1.000
_cell.length_c   1.000
_cell.angle_alpha   90.00
_cell.angle_beta   90.00
_cell.angle_gamma   90.00
#
_symmetry.space_group_name_H-M   'P 1'
#
loop_
_entity.id
_entity.type
_entity.pdbx_description
1 polymer ?
#
loop_
_entity_poly.entity_id
_entity_poly.type
_entity_poly.pdbx_seq_one_letter_code
_entity_poly.pdbx_strand_id
1 'polypeptide(L)'
;MATALMWAFTASAQSDVVASYNEGAEALQAKNFAKAVEAFESVIANGSDSADDAELNCVANAKKYLPTAYQGKGAQAAAAAMKAETSEDADAKFAEAVDNLTKGAAKATEYDNAPAAQKINSLLGKVYQAQGASAFNNNDFAKAIEIFAKGYAADPKNTAMALNLAESYFKMDKYEDGMKVCSEVAALPSPKYDEAIAEARSKMNMYTNNQIAKLQQANDLDGIIAMSEKIADKAVASRVAVQAYYLKKDYDKVIELGEAAAALQTDPEDVSAVYFNLGSAYNGKEMKDKAVEALKKVTAEPYLTPAKAALAELTK
;
A
#
# COMPACT_ATOMS: atom_id res chain seq x y z
N MET A 1 -34.16 -8.55 14.01
CA MET A 1 -33.96 -7.94 15.36
C MET A 1 -34.32 -6.45 15.30
N ALA A 2 -35.60 -6.13 15.17
CA ALA A 2 -36.08 -4.75 14.98
C ALA A 2 -37.21 -4.37 15.99
N THR A 3 -37.35 -5.07 17.10
CA THR A 3 -38.51 -4.93 17.99
C THR A 3 -38.25 -4.29 19.35
N ALA A 4 -37.08 -3.70 19.57
CA ALA A 4 -36.74 -3.12 20.87
C ALA A 4 -36.66 -1.58 20.92
N LEU A 5 -37.06 -0.87 19.86
CA LEU A 5 -36.96 0.59 19.78
C LEU A 5 -38.22 1.36 20.16
N MET A 6 -39.39 0.71 20.22
CA MET A 6 -40.61 1.38 20.62
C MET A 6 -41.00 1.08 22.06
N TRP A 7 -40.69 1.98 22.98
CA TRP A 7 -41.34 2.07 24.27
C TRP A 7 -42.51 3.04 24.12
N ALA A 8 -43.74 2.50 24.14
CA ALA A 8 -44.93 3.32 24.18
C ALA A 8 -45.06 3.99 25.55
N PHE A 9 -44.75 5.27 25.64
CA PHE A 9 -45.11 6.09 26.80
C PHE A 9 -46.55 6.60 26.62
N THR A 10 -47.40 6.34 27.62
CA THR A 10 -48.78 6.85 27.74
C THR A 10 -48.77 8.38 27.87
N ALA A 11 -49.74 9.01 27.30
CA ALA A 11 -49.96 10.45 27.10
C ALA A 11 -49.85 11.32 28.38
N SER A 12 -48.64 11.62 28.80
CA SER A 12 -48.27 12.88 29.45
C SER A 12 -47.48 13.68 28.41
N ALA A 13 -47.48 15.02 28.46
CA ALA A 13 -46.74 15.86 27.52
C ALA A 13 -45.31 15.33 27.41
N GLN A 14 -44.96 14.76 26.26
CA GLN A 14 -43.66 14.17 25.99
C GLN A 14 -42.64 15.30 26.00
N SER A 15 -41.56 15.16 26.78
CA SER A 15 -40.51 16.20 26.77
C SER A 15 -39.88 16.30 25.40
N ASP A 16 -39.30 17.47 25.07
CA ASP A 16 -38.63 17.70 23.79
C ASP A 16 -37.45 16.70 23.55
N VAL A 17 -36.79 16.24 24.63
CA VAL A 17 -35.72 15.24 24.56
C VAL A 17 -36.27 13.87 24.14
N VAL A 18 -37.36 13.43 24.75
CA VAL A 18 -38.02 12.15 24.41
C VAL A 18 -38.61 12.20 22.99
N ALA A 19 -39.22 13.33 22.60
CA ALA A 19 -39.75 13.52 21.25
C ALA A 19 -38.60 13.43 20.22
N SER A 20 -37.52 14.14 20.43
CA SER A 20 -36.34 14.11 19.55
C SER A 20 -35.72 12.72 19.46
N TYR A 21 -35.68 11.97 20.57
CA TYR A 21 -35.22 10.59 20.55
C TYR A 21 -36.07 9.69 19.66
N ASN A 22 -37.37 9.76 19.79
CA ASN A 22 -38.32 8.98 18.97
C ASN A 22 -38.15 9.33 17.47
N GLU A 23 -38.02 10.62 17.16
CA GLU A 23 -37.78 11.10 15.80
C GLU A 23 -36.47 10.53 15.24
N GLY A 24 -35.40 10.54 16.04
CA GLY A 24 -34.12 9.96 15.66
C GLY A 24 -34.19 8.45 15.42
N ALA A 25 -34.92 7.73 16.26
CA ALA A 25 -35.13 6.29 16.16
C ALA A 25 -35.94 5.93 14.89
N GLU A 26 -37.01 6.65 14.61
CA GLU A 26 -37.82 6.49 13.38
C GLU A 26 -36.99 6.81 12.13
N ALA A 27 -36.22 7.91 12.15
CA ALA A 27 -35.36 8.30 11.06
C ALA A 27 -34.26 7.24 10.78
N LEU A 28 -33.69 6.66 11.84
CA LEU A 28 -32.70 5.59 11.71
C LEU A 28 -33.29 4.33 11.05
N GLN A 29 -34.51 3.93 11.45
CA GLN A 29 -35.24 2.80 10.84
C GLN A 29 -35.58 3.08 9.38
N ALA A 30 -35.98 4.30 9.07
CA ALA A 30 -36.28 4.75 7.70
C ALA A 30 -35.03 4.98 6.85
N LYS A 31 -33.83 4.77 7.42
CA LYS A 31 -32.53 5.05 6.77
C LYS A 31 -32.34 6.52 6.37
N ASN A 32 -33.07 7.43 7.01
CA ASN A 32 -32.81 8.86 6.93
C ASN A 32 -31.72 9.22 7.94
N PHE A 33 -30.49 8.86 7.60
CA PHE A 33 -29.38 8.96 8.55
C PHE A 33 -29.01 10.40 8.89
N ALA A 34 -29.23 11.35 7.99
CA ALA A 34 -28.97 12.76 8.26
C ALA A 34 -29.89 13.26 9.40
N LYS A 35 -31.18 12.98 9.30
CA LYS A 35 -32.15 13.33 10.33
C LYS A 35 -31.91 12.57 11.64
N ALA A 36 -31.51 11.29 11.56
CA ALA A 36 -31.18 10.50 12.75
C ALA A 36 -29.95 11.07 13.50
N VAL A 37 -28.91 11.52 12.78
CA VAL A 37 -27.75 12.20 13.39
C VAL A 37 -28.18 13.46 14.12
N GLU A 38 -28.90 14.35 13.44
CA GLU A 38 -29.39 15.64 14.00
C GLU A 38 -30.21 15.42 15.28
N ALA A 39 -31.18 14.50 15.22
CA ALA A 39 -32.06 14.21 16.34
C ALA A 39 -31.29 13.61 17.54
N PHE A 40 -30.39 12.65 17.32
CA PHE A 40 -29.62 12.08 18.42
C PHE A 40 -28.59 13.06 19.01
N GLU A 41 -27.99 13.93 18.20
CA GLU A 41 -27.12 15.01 18.70
C GLU A 41 -27.90 15.99 19.58
N SER A 42 -29.15 16.37 19.16
CA SER A 42 -30.04 17.20 19.95
C SER A 42 -30.42 16.56 21.29
N VAL A 43 -30.73 15.26 21.29
CA VAL A 43 -31.02 14.51 22.53
C VAL A 43 -29.84 14.56 23.49
N ILE A 44 -28.63 14.33 23.01
CA ILE A 44 -27.42 14.31 23.83
C ILE A 44 -27.11 15.73 24.36
N ALA A 45 -27.26 16.76 23.53
CA ALA A 45 -26.97 18.13 23.91
C ALA A 45 -27.97 18.66 24.98
N ASN A 46 -29.24 18.35 24.83
CA ASN A 46 -30.30 18.93 25.68
C ASN A 46 -30.67 18.07 26.90
N GLY A 47 -30.39 16.75 26.86
CA GLY A 47 -30.79 15.82 27.92
C GLY A 47 -29.66 15.37 28.86
N SER A 48 -28.40 15.69 28.57
CA SER A 48 -27.26 15.15 29.36
C SER A 48 -27.23 15.62 30.82
N ASP A 49 -27.78 16.79 31.11
CA ASP A 49 -27.86 17.36 32.45
C ASP A 49 -29.25 17.22 33.08
N SER A 50 -30.15 16.42 32.49
CA SER A 50 -31.50 16.20 32.99
C SER A 50 -31.48 15.44 34.30
N ALA A 51 -32.45 15.75 35.18
CA ALA A 51 -32.75 14.98 36.39
C ALA A 51 -33.87 13.94 36.14
N ASP A 52 -34.43 13.87 34.93
CA ASP A 52 -35.49 12.93 34.57
C ASP A 52 -34.89 11.62 34.05
N ASP A 53 -35.23 10.51 34.68
CA ASP A 53 -34.72 9.18 34.34
C ASP A 53 -35.07 8.75 32.89
N ALA A 54 -36.23 9.18 32.39
CA ALA A 54 -36.66 8.87 31.02
C ALA A 54 -35.82 9.63 30.00
N GLU A 55 -35.48 10.89 30.25
CA GLU A 55 -34.59 11.68 29.40
C GLU A 55 -33.16 11.14 29.44
N LEU A 56 -32.65 10.82 30.63
CA LEU A 56 -31.31 10.19 30.77
C LEU A 56 -31.21 8.86 30.03
N ASN A 57 -32.29 8.08 30.02
CA ASN A 57 -32.37 6.84 29.25
C ASN A 57 -32.38 7.10 27.72
N CYS A 58 -33.08 8.15 27.26
CA CYS A 58 -33.02 8.59 25.88
C CYS A 58 -31.62 9.03 25.48
N VAL A 59 -30.90 9.77 26.33
CA VAL A 59 -29.49 10.16 26.10
C VAL A 59 -28.57 8.93 25.99
N ALA A 60 -28.70 7.96 26.91
CA ALA A 60 -27.89 6.74 26.85
C ALA A 60 -28.12 5.95 25.56
N ASN A 61 -29.37 5.84 25.10
CA ASN A 61 -29.71 5.20 23.84
C ASN A 61 -29.25 6.03 22.63
N ALA A 62 -29.39 7.35 22.64
CA ALA A 62 -28.87 8.21 21.60
C ALA A 62 -27.36 8.07 21.43
N LYS A 63 -26.59 8.09 22.52
CA LYS A 63 -25.13 7.80 22.50
C LYS A 63 -24.81 6.44 21.89
N LYS A 64 -25.63 5.42 22.13
CA LYS A 64 -25.47 4.09 21.56
C LYS A 64 -25.71 4.04 20.05
N TYR A 65 -26.70 4.78 19.53
CA TYR A 65 -27.13 4.71 18.13
C TYR A 65 -26.53 5.80 17.24
N LEU A 66 -26.08 6.93 17.77
CA LEU A 66 -25.47 8.01 17.01
C LEU A 66 -24.28 7.55 16.14
N PRO A 67 -23.35 6.72 16.61
CA PRO A 67 -22.29 6.18 15.75
C PRO A 67 -22.82 5.40 14.54
N THR A 68 -23.91 4.65 14.72
CA THR A 68 -24.56 3.89 13.64
C THR A 68 -25.25 4.82 12.64
N ALA A 69 -25.84 5.92 13.10
CA ALA A 69 -26.42 6.93 12.21
C ALA A 69 -25.33 7.59 11.34
N TYR A 70 -24.20 7.98 11.92
CA TYR A 70 -23.03 8.48 11.18
C TYR A 70 -22.48 7.45 10.21
N GLN A 71 -22.38 6.17 10.63
CA GLN A 71 -21.97 5.07 9.74
C GLN A 71 -22.88 4.97 8.51
N GLY A 72 -24.20 5.03 8.71
CA GLY A 72 -25.17 4.99 7.64
C GLY A 72 -25.06 6.18 6.68
N LYS A 73 -24.90 7.39 7.22
CA LYS A 73 -24.72 8.61 6.43
C LYS A 73 -23.44 8.54 5.59
N GLY A 74 -22.32 8.11 6.19
CA GLY A 74 -21.07 7.93 5.48
C GLY A 74 -21.14 6.84 4.40
N ALA A 75 -21.83 5.73 4.67
CA ALA A 75 -22.04 4.68 3.68
C ALA A 75 -22.88 5.15 2.48
N GLN A 76 -23.92 5.96 2.72
CA GLN A 76 -24.73 6.55 1.64
C GLN A 76 -23.89 7.50 0.78
N ALA A 77 -23.08 8.36 1.39
CA ALA A 77 -22.20 9.27 0.67
C ALA A 77 -21.16 8.49 -0.16
N ALA A 78 -20.55 7.43 0.39
CA ALA A 78 -19.62 6.58 -0.34
C ALA A 78 -20.29 5.89 -1.54
N ALA A 79 -21.52 5.37 -1.36
CA ALA A 79 -22.29 4.78 -2.45
C ALA A 79 -22.68 5.79 -3.54
N ALA A 80 -22.92 7.05 -3.16
CA ALA A 80 -23.17 8.14 -4.11
C ALA A 80 -21.88 8.51 -4.87
N ALA A 81 -20.72 8.55 -4.20
CA ALA A 81 -19.44 8.80 -4.83
C ALA A 81 -19.12 7.79 -5.95
N MET A 82 -19.41 6.50 -5.70
CA MET A 82 -19.18 5.43 -6.69
C MET A 82 -20.10 5.49 -7.91
N LYS A 83 -21.18 6.29 -7.85
CA LYS A 83 -22.15 6.49 -8.93
C LYS A 83 -22.06 7.88 -9.57
N ALA A 84 -21.15 8.72 -9.09
CA ALA A 84 -20.97 10.07 -9.58
C ALA A 84 -20.50 10.05 -11.05
N GLU A 85 -21.02 10.94 -11.84
CA GLU A 85 -20.71 11.06 -13.28
C GLU A 85 -19.39 11.81 -13.51
N THR A 86 -18.99 12.64 -12.56
CA THR A 86 -17.76 13.44 -12.62
C THR A 86 -16.82 13.12 -11.47
N SER A 87 -15.52 13.28 -11.71
CA SER A 87 -14.51 13.11 -10.65
C SER A 87 -14.69 14.11 -9.52
N GLU A 88 -15.10 15.35 -9.83
CA GLU A 88 -15.31 16.40 -8.84
C GLU A 88 -16.48 16.05 -7.89
N ASP A 89 -17.60 15.56 -8.43
CA ASP A 89 -18.74 15.11 -7.61
C ASP A 89 -18.37 13.86 -6.80
N ALA A 90 -17.66 12.90 -7.40
CA ALA A 90 -17.14 11.74 -6.69
C ALA A 90 -16.29 12.15 -5.49
N ASP A 91 -15.36 13.09 -5.68
CA ASP A 91 -14.47 13.59 -4.65
C ASP A 91 -15.21 14.27 -3.50
N ALA A 92 -16.19 15.12 -3.82
CA ALA A 92 -17.03 15.77 -2.82
C ALA A 92 -17.80 14.74 -1.98
N LYS A 93 -18.34 13.71 -2.63
CA LYS A 93 -19.05 12.62 -1.95
C LYS A 93 -18.15 11.71 -1.13
N PHE A 94 -16.93 11.40 -1.60
CA PHE A 94 -15.95 10.68 -0.80
C PHE A 94 -15.51 11.49 0.42
N ALA A 95 -15.30 12.80 0.28
CA ALA A 95 -14.98 13.67 1.42
C ALA A 95 -16.11 13.68 2.46
N GLU A 96 -17.37 13.77 2.02
CA GLU A 96 -18.56 13.65 2.90
C GLU A 96 -18.58 12.28 3.60
N ALA A 97 -18.27 11.19 2.90
CA ALA A 97 -18.21 9.86 3.46
C ALA A 97 -17.15 9.73 4.56
N VAL A 98 -15.93 10.20 4.28
CA VAL A 98 -14.80 10.18 5.23
C VAL A 98 -15.12 11.02 6.46
N ASP A 99 -15.67 12.23 6.30
CA ASP A 99 -16.03 13.11 7.41
C ASP A 99 -17.06 12.43 8.34
N ASN A 100 -18.15 11.91 7.79
CA ASN A 100 -19.19 11.24 8.58
C ASN A 100 -18.68 9.97 9.27
N LEU A 101 -17.87 9.14 8.60
CA LEU A 101 -17.29 7.94 9.20
C LEU A 101 -16.28 8.29 10.30
N THR A 102 -15.47 9.33 10.12
CA THR A 102 -14.54 9.81 11.13
C THR A 102 -15.26 10.31 12.37
N LYS A 103 -16.32 11.12 12.20
CA LYS A 103 -17.17 11.56 13.30
C LYS A 103 -17.84 10.38 14.01
N GLY A 104 -18.36 9.44 13.25
CA GLY A 104 -18.97 8.23 13.81
C GLY A 104 -18.00 7.38 14.62
N ALA A 105 -16.77 7.19 14.14
CA ALA A 105 -15.72 6.46 14.86
C ALA A 105 -15.31 7.18 16.15
N ALA A 106 -15.17 8.51 16.10
CA ALA A 106 -14.87 9.33 17.28
C ALA A 106 -15.98 9.21 18.33
N LYS A 107 -17.25 9.33 17.92
CA LYS A 107 -18.40 9.18 18.83
C LYS A 107 -18.52 7.75 19.38
N ALA A 108 -18.21 6.74 18.59
CA ALA A 108 -18.16 5.36 19.07
C ALA A 108 -17.09 5.16 20.16
N THR A 109 -15.93 5.79 19.98
CA THR A 109 -14.86 5.77 20.99
C THR A 109 -15.23 6.57 22.24
N GLU A 110 -15.79 7.78 22.08
CA GLU A 110 -16.23 8.64 23.17
C GLU A 110 -17.28 7.96 24.06
N TYR A 111 -18.12 7.11 23.46
CA TYR A 111 -19.21 6.42 24.18
C TYR A 111 -18.91 4.93 24.48
N ASP A 112 -17.64 4.54 24.49
CA ASP A 112 -17.18 3.17 24.81
C ASP A 112 -17.84 2.07 23.94
N ASN A 113 -18.23 2.40 22.71
CA ASN A 113 -18.85 1.49 21.76
C ASN A 113 -17.81 0.87 20.80
N ALA A 114 -16.92 0.04 21.33
CA ALA A 114 -15.84 -0.58 20.57
C ALA A 114 -16.32 -1.38 19.34
N PRO A 115 -17.43 -2.16 19.39
CA PRO A 115 -17.94 -2.86 18.20
C PRO A 115 -18.36 -1.91 17.07
N ALA A 116 -18.97 -0.75 17.39
CA ALA A 116 -19.33 0.26 16.40
C ALA A 116 -18.06 0.92 15.81
N ALA A 117 -17.11 1.30 16.67
CA ALA A 117 -15.84 1.86 16.24
C ALA A 117 -15.11 0.94 15.25
N GLN A 118 -15.03 -0.35 15.54
CA GLN A 118 -14.38 -1.34 14.67
C GLN A 118 -15.08 -1.44 13.30
N LYS A 119 -16.42 -1.48 13.28
CA LYS A 119 -17.19 -1.54 12.02
C LYS A 119 -17.02 -0.29 11.17
N ILE A 120 -17.03 0.89 11.82
CA ILE A 120 -16.87 2.17 11.15
C ILE A 120 -15.45 2.31 10.57
N ASN A 121 -14.42 1.96 11.33
CA ASN A 121 -13.04 1.97 10.87
C ASN A 121 -12.82 1.01 9.69
N SER A 122 -13.43 -0.18 9.72
CA SER A 122 -13.38 -1.11 8.59
C SER A 122 -14.05 -0.52 7.34
N LEU A 123 -15.17 0.19 7.50
CA LEU A 123 -15.84 0.86 6.38
C LEU A 123 -15.02 2.05 5.88
N LEU A 124 -14.42 2.83 6.76
CA LEU A 124 -13.53 3.95 6.41
C LEU A 124 -12.34 3.46 5.56
N GLY A 125 -11.72 2.32 5.93
CA GLY A 125 -10.68 1.69 5.12
C GLY A 125 -11.15 1.35 3.71
N LYS A 126 -12.37 0.81 3.55
CA LYS A 126 -12.96 0.53 2.23
C LYS A 126 -13.23 1.80 1.43
N VAL A 127 -13.64 2.89 2.09
CA VAL A 127 -13.85 4.20 1.44
C VAL A 127 -12.51 4.76 0.95
N TYR A 128 -11.44 4.74 1.75
CA TYR A 128 -10.10 5.14 1.29
C TYR A 128 -9.63 4.30 0.12
N GLN A 129 -9.87 2.98 0.14
CA GLN A 129 -9.52 2.11 -0.98
C GLN A 129 -10.25 2.49 -2.26
N ALA A 130 -11.57 2.72 -2.20
CA ALA A 130 -12.37 3.11 -3.35
C ALA A 130 -11.99 4.50 -3.88
N GLN A 131 -11.79 5.47 -2.99
CA GLN A 131 -11.38 6.83 -3.34
C GLN A 131 -9.99 6.87 -3.97
N GLY A 132 -9.03 6.15 -3.37
CA GLY A 132 -7.67 6.04 -3.91
C GLY A 132 -7.64 5.35 -5.27
N ALA A 133 -8.44 4.28 -5.45
CA ALA A 133 -8.57 3.60 -6.73
C ALA A 133 -9.20 4.51 -7.80
N SER A 134 -10.20 5.34 -7.44
CA SER A 134 -10.77 6.34 -8.35
C SER A 134 -9.72 7.34 -8.81
N ALA A 135 -8.94 7.91 -7.88
CA ALA A 135 -7.85 8.84 -8.21
C ALA A 135 -6.79 8.16 -9.09
N PHE A 136 -6.40 6.93 -8.77
CA PHE A 136 -5.43 6.16 -9.54
C PHE A 136 -5.89 5.91 -10.97
N ASN A 137 -7.15 5.50 -11.17
CA ASN A 137 -7.74 5.25 -12.49
C ASN A 137 -7.86 6.52 -13.34
N ASN A 138 -7.98 7.67 -12.70
CA ASN A 138 -7.98 8.98 -13.36
C ASN A 138 -6.55 9.51 -13.60
N ASN A 139 -5.51 8.70 -13.34
CA ASN A 139 -4.09 9.06 -13.41
C ASN A 139 -3.68 10.21 -12.45
N ASP A 140 -4.49 10.52 -11.46
CA ASP A 140 -4.12 11.44 -10.37
C ASP A 140 -3.36 10.66 -9.28
N PHE A 141 -2.13 10.26 -9.63
CA PHE A 141 -1.30 9.44 -8.74
C PHE A 141 -0.88 10.19 -7.48
N ALA A 142 -0.77 11.52 -7.53
CA ALA A 142 -0.45 12.32 -6.35
C ALA A 142 -1.57 12.22 -5.30
N LYS A 143 -2.81 12.37 -5.72
CA LYS A 143 -3.99 12.21 -4.88
C LYS A 143 -4.17 10.76 -4.42
N ALA A 144 -3.92 9.78 -5.30
CA ALA A 144 -3.97 8.36 -4.95
C ALA A 144 -2.98 8.05 -3.80
N ILE A 145 -1.74 8.56 -3.86
CA ILE A 145 -0.75 8.44 -2.79
C ILE A 145 -1.28 9.00 -1.48
N GLU A 146 -1.82 10.23 -1.48
CA GLU A 146 -2.34 10.86 -0.26
C GLU A 146 -3.43 10.01 0.39
N ILE A 147 -4.37 9.50 -0.41
CA ILE A 147 -5.51 8.73 0.08
C ILE A 147 -5.09 7.34 0.56
N PHE A 148 -4.31 6.61 -0.25
CA PHE A 148 -3.84 5.29 0.13
C PHE A 148 -2.92 5.34 1.36
N ALA A 149 -2.10 6.40 1.52
CA ALA A 149 -1.27 6.59 2.69
C ALA A 149 -2.11 6.77 3.97
N LYS A 150 -3.20 7.55 3.91
CA LYS A 150 -4.16 7.68 5.03
C LYS A 150 -4.78 6.34 5.41
N GLY A 151 -5.23 5.58 4.41
CA GLY A 151 -5.82 4.27 4.64
C GLY A 151 -4.83 3.24 5.18
N TYR A 152 -3.61 3.23 4.66
CA TYR A 152 -2.53 2.35 5.13
C TYR A 152 -2.07 2.71 6.55
N ALA A 153 -1.98 3.99 6.88
CA ALA A 153 -1.65 4.43 8.25
C ALA A 153 -2.73 4.01 9.26
N ALA A 154 -4.01 3.98 8.85
CA ALA A 154 -5.11 3.53 9.69
C ALA A 154 -5.14 2.00 9.89
N ASP A 155 -4.73 1.23 8.89
CA ASP A 155 -4.61 -0.24 8.94
C ASP A 155 -3.34 -0.72 8.21
N PRO A 156 -2.19 -0.77 8.93
CA PRO A 156 -0.91 -1.23 8.34
C PRO A 156 -0.90 -2.70 7.91
N LYS A 157 -1.96 -3.47 8.20
CA LYS A 157 -2.11 -4.86 7.76
C LYS A 157 -2.94 -4.99 6.48
N ASN A 158 -3.47 -3.91 5.96
CA ASN A 158 -4.18 -3.88 4.69
C ASN A 158 -3.19 -3.89 3.53
N THR A 159 -2.78 -5.08 3.13
CA THR A 159 -1.77 -5.29 2.07
C THR A 159 -2.23 -4.77 0.71
N ALA A 160 -3.53 -4.84 0.39
CA ALA A 160 -4.06 -4.29 -0.85
C ALA A 160 -3.90 -2.77 -0.90
N MET A 161 -4.13 -2.07 0.22
CA MET A 161 -3.90 -0.63 0.34
C MET A 161 -2.42 -0.29 0.16
N ALA A 162 -1.54 -1.04 0.85
CA ALA A 162 -0.09 -0.86 0.76
C ALA A 162 0.43 -1.06 -0.67
N LEU A 163 -0.01 -2.12 -1.37
CA LEU A 163 0.43 -2.40 -2.74
C LEU A 163 -0.06 -1.36 -3.75
N ASN A 164 -1.27 -0.82 -3.55
CA ASN A 164 -1.77 0.30 -4.36
C ASN A 164 -1.02 1.60 -4.08
N LEU A 165 -0.64 1.85 -2.82
CA LEU A 165 0.22 2.97 -2.45
C LEU A 165 1.59 2.87 -3.13
N ALA A 166 2.22 1.69 -3.06
CA ALA A 166 3.50 1.44 -3.71
C ALA A 166 3.42 1.64 -5.23
N GLU A 167 2.36 1.11 -5.87
CA GLU A 167 2.12 1.29 -7.30
C GLU A 167 1.99 2.77 -7.68
N SER A 168 1.25 3.55 -6.86
CA SER A 168 1.08 4.99 -7.08
C SER A 168 2.41 5.75 -6.96
N TYR A 169 3.28 5.36 -6.02
CA TYR A 169 4.63 5.92 -5.92
C TYR A 169 5.46 5.60 -7.17
N PHE A 170 5.43 4.36 -7.65
CA PHE A 170 6.15 3.97 -8.86
C PHE A 170 5.67 4.71 -10.11
N LYS A 171 4.35 4.95 -10.24
CA LYS A 171 3.79 5.75 -11.34
C LYS A 171 4.27 7.21 -11.35
N MET A 172 4.72 7.72 -10.22
CA MET A 172 5.30 9.06 -10.07
C MET A 172 6.85 9.04 -10.07
N ASP A 173 7.47 7.98 -10.47
CA ASP A 173 8.93 7.78 -10.42
C ASP A 173 9.53 7.92 -9.01
N LYS A 174 8.72 7.80 -7.96
CA LYS A 174 9.15 7.79 -6.56
C LYS A 174 9.58 6.37 -6.16
N TYR A 175 10.64 5.90 -6.77
CA TYR A 175 11.10 4.52 -6.65
C TYR A 175 11.34 4.10 -5.20
N GLU A 176 12.06 4.92 -4.43
CA GLU A 176 12.43 4.57 -3.04
C GLU A 176 11.23 4.44 -2.11
N ASP A 177 10.25 5.33 -2.26
CA ASP A 177 9.02 5.28 -1.48
C ASP A 177 8.21 4.01 -1.81
N GLY A 178 8.08 3.68 -3.11
CA GLY A 178 7.41 2.47 -3.55
C GLY A 178 8.09 1.19 -3.05
N MET A 179 9.43 1.14 -3.12
CA MET A 179 10.24 0.02 -2.63
C MET A 179 10.11 -0.15 -1.12
N LYS A 180 10.08 0.95 -0.37
CA LYS A 180 9.89 0.93 1.09
C LYS A 180 8.56 0.25 1.45
N VAL A 181 7.47 0.68 0.85
CA VAL A 181 6.13 0.10 1.11
C VAL A 181 6.08 -1.37 0.72
N CYS A 182 6.63 -1.75 -0.44
CA CYS A 182 6.72 -3.16 -0.84
C CYS A 182 7.54 -3.99 0.16
N SER A 183 8.65 -3.45 0.69
CA SER A 183 9.49 -4.12 1.68
C SER A 183 8.76 -4.34 3.01
N GLU A 184 7.93 -3.38 3.44
CA GLU A 184 7.07 -3.52 4.62
C GLU A 184 6.06 -4.67 4.44
N VAL A 185 5.43 -4.79 3.25
CA VAL A 185 4.54 -5.92 2.93
C VAL A 185 5.31 -7.23 2.89
N ALA A 186 6.49 -7.25 2.26
CA ALA A 186 7.32 -8.45 2.14
C ALA A 186 7.86 -8.98 3.48
N ALA A 187 7.87 -8.13 4.53
CA ALA A 187 8.26 -8.48 5.89
C ALA A 187 7.10 -9.00 6.77
N LEU A 188 5.88 -9.05 6.24
CA LEU A 188 4.72 -9.57 6.99
C LEU A 188 4.84 -11.08 7.25
N PRO A 189 4.21 -11.59 8.33
CA PRO A 189 4.35 -12.99 8.69
C PRO A 189 3.61 -13.94 7.73
N SER A 190 4.32 -14.96 7.22
CA SER A 190 3.78 -16.13 6.53
C SER A 190 3.07 -17.07 7.55
N PRO A 191 2.05 -17.88 7.15
CA PRO A 191 1.54 -18.00 5.78
C PRO A 191 0.38 -17.04 5.46
N LYS A 192 -0.06 -16.23 6.42
CA LYS A 192 -1.27 -15.40 6.27
C LYS A 192 -1.21 -14.42 5.10
N TYR A 193 -0.01 -13.94 4.78
CA TYR A 193 0.21 -12.87 3.79
C TYR A 193 1.02 -13.33 2.58
N ASP A 194 1.17 -14.63 2.35
CA ASP A 194 2.06 -15.18 1.31
C ASP A 194 1.79 -14.62 -0.09
N GLU A 195 0.52 -14.49 -0.48
CA GLU A 195 0.14 -13.92 -1.77
C GLU A 195 0.57 -12.44 -1.90
N ALA A 196 0.31 -11.64 -0.88
CA ALA A 196 0.72 -10.22 -0.87
C ALA A 196 2.24 -10.06 -0.82
N ILE A 197 2.95 -10.94 -0.09
CA ILE A 197 4.42 -10.99 -0.05
C ILE A 197 4.98 -11.31 -1.44
N ALA A 198 4.40 -12.29 -2.13
CA ALA A 198 4.80 -12.65 -3.49
C ALA A 198 4.57 -11.50 -4.47
N GLU A 199 3.41 -10.83 -4.40
CA GLU A 199 3.10 -9.66 -5.21
C GLU A 199 4.06 -8.51 -4.93
N ALA A 200 4.33 -8.20 -3.66
CA ALA A 200 5.29 -7.16 -3.27
C ALA A 200 6.69 -7.42 -3.87
N ARG A 201 7.18 -8.65 -3.73
CA ARG A 201 8.49 -9.06 -4.30
C ARG A 201 8.50 -8.97 -5.82
N SER A 202 7.42 -9.39 -6.49
CA SER A 202 7.28 -9.26 -7.94
C SER A 202 7.34 -7.80 -8.40
N LYS A 203 6.62 -6.90 -7.72
CA LYS A 203 6.68 -5.46 -7.98
C LYS A 203 8.09 -4.91 -7.76
N MET A 204 8.73 -5.25 -6.66
CA MET A 204 10.11 -4.83 -6.38
C MET A 204 11.06 -5.21 -7.51
N ASN A 205 11.02 -6.46 -7.97
CA ASN A 205 11.86 -6.93 -9.06
C ASN A 205 11.54 -6.20 -10.38
N MET A 206 10.28 -6.06 -10.74
CA MET A 206 9.85 -5.38 -11.96
C MET A 206 10.32 -3.92 -12.00
N TYR A 207 10.09 -3.16 -10.93
CA TYR A 207 10.47 -1.75 -10.89
C TYR A 207 11.97 -1.53 -10.75
N THR A 208 12.69 -2.44 -10.09
CA THR A 208 14.16 -2.47 -10.07
C THR A 208 14.71 -2.65 -11.50
N ASN A 209 14.21 -3.63 -12.24
CA ASN A 209 14.64 -3.87 -13.62
C ASN A 209 14.33 -2.67 -14.53
N ASN A 210 13.15 -2.06 -14.37
CA ASN A 210 12.79 -0.85 -15.13
C ASN A 210 13.72 0.33 -14.82
N GLN A 211 14.10 0.51 -13.56
CA GLN A 211 15.03 1.58 -13.17
C GLN A 211 16.44 1.33 -13.69
N ILE A 212 16.93 0.09 -13.62
CA ILE A 212 18.21 -0.29 -14.23
C ILE A 212 18.18 -0.03 -15.74
N ALA A 213 17.11 -0.40 -16.43
CA ALA A 213 16.97 -0.14 -17.85
C ALA A 213 17.01 1.36 -18.20
N LYS A 214 16.36 2.22 -17.42
CA LYS A 214 16.45 3.68 -17.55
C LYS A 214 17.88 4.19 -17.39
N LEU A 215 18.58 3.73 -16.36
CA LEU A 215 19.98 4.10 -16.10
C LEU A 215 20.91 3.61 -17.20
N GLN A 216 20.69 2.40 -17.73
CA GLN A 216 21.44 1.87 -18.89
C GLN A 216 21.22 2.72 -20.14
N GLN A 217 19.99 3.12 -20.45
CA GLN A 217 19.69 4.01 -21.57
C GLN A 217 20.36 5.39 -21.43
N ALA A 218 20.47 5.89 -20.20
CA ALA A 218 21.17 7.13 -19.88
C ALA A 218 22.69 6.96 -19.83
N ASN A 219 23.22 5.74 -19.98
CA ASN A 219 24.62 5.38 -19.76
C ASN A 219 25.16 5.82 -18.37
N ASP A 220 24.26 5.82 -17.37
CA ASP A 220 24.58 6.18 -15.99
C ASP A 220 25.05 4.94 -15.21
N LEU A 221 26.30 4.57 -15.43
CA LEU A 221 26.90 3.40 -14.77
C LEU A 221 27.07 3.60 -13.26
N ASP A 222 27.30 4.83 -12.81
CA ASP A 222 27.39 5.14 -11.38
C ASP A 222 26.01 5.02 -10.71
N GLY A 223 24.97 5.45 -11.39
CA GLY A 223 23.57 5.25 -10.95
C GLY A 223 23.22 3.76 -10.86
N ILE A 224 23.67 2.91 -11.80
CA ILE A 224 23.45 1.46 -11.74
C ILE A 224 24.18 0.84 -10.54
N ILE A 225 25.42 1.26 -10.26
CA ILE A 225 26.19 0.79 -9.10
C ILE A 225 25.46 1.19 -7.80
N ALA A 226 25.07 2.44 -7.66
CA ALA A 226 24.31 2.91 -6.49
C ALA A 226 22.96 2.20 -6.33
N MET A 227 22.30 1.87 -7.46
CA MET A 227 21.05 1.10 -7.46
C MET A 227 21.30 -0.33 -6.99
N SER A 228 22.41 -0.98 -7.39
CA SER A 228 22.70 -2.35 -7.00
C SER A 228 22.79 -2.52 -5.49
N GLU A 229 23.26 -1.52 -4.75
CA GLU A 229 23.35 -1.52 -3.29
C GLU A 229 21.95 -1.54 -2.60
N LYS A 230 20.92 -1.08 -3.31
CA LYS A 230 19.54 -1.01 -2.83
C LYS A 230 18.70 -2.24 -3.18
N ILE A 231 19.21 -3.14 -4.02
CA ILE A 231 18.54 -4.37 -4.41
C ILE A 231 18.55 -5.36 -3.25
N ALA A 232 17.37 -5.78 -2.79
CA ALA A 232 17.25 -6.71 -1.66
C ALA A 232 17.75 -8.12 -1.97
N ASP A 233 17.60 -8.58 -3.21
CA ASP A 233 18.13 -9.85 -3.68
C ASP A 233 19.63 -9.73 -3.94
N LYS A 234 20.43 -10.37 -3.09
CA LYS A 234 21.90 -10.30 -3.14
C LYS A 234 22.48 -10.89 -4.42
N ALA A 235 21.85 -11.91 -5.00
CA ALA A 235 22.31 -12.49 -6.25
C ALA A 235 22.13 -11.48 -7.40
N VAL A 236 20.95 -10.90 -7.54
CA VAL A 236 20.68 -9.84 -8.53
C VAL A 236 21.56 -8.62 -8.29
N ALA A 237 21.66 -8.15 -7.03
CA ALA A 237 22.49 -7.00 -6.64
C ALA A 237 23.93 -7.15 -7.09
N SER A 238 24.57 -8.28 -6.75
CA SER A 238 25.97 -8.53 -7.05
C SER A 238 26.24 -8.68 -8.55
N ARG A 239 25.35 -9.36 -9.29
CA ARG A 239 25.45 -9.49 -10.74
C ARG A 239 25.36 -8.14 -11.45
N VAL A 240 24.39 -7.30 -11.05
CA VAL A 240 24.22 -5.96 -11.60
C VAL A 240 25.44 -5.09 -11.31
N ALA A 241 25.98 -5.14 -10.10
CA ALA A 241 27.18 -4.41 -9.73
C ALA A 241 28.40 -4.83 -10.57
N VAL A 242 28.65 -6.15 -10.68
CA VAL A 242 29.76 -6.68 -11.49
C VAL A 242 29.65 -6.24 -12.95
N GLN A 243 28.47 -6.30 -13.54
CA GLN A 243 28.25 -5.86 -14.91
C GLN A 243 28.51 -4.35 -15.06
N ALA A 244 28.02 -3.52 -14.13
CA ALA A 244 28.20 -2.08 -14.19
C ALA A 244 29.68 -1.67 -14.05
N TYR A 245 30.42 -2.29 -13.11
CA TYR A 245 31.87 -2.09 -12.97
C TYR A 245 32.62 -2.54 -14.21
N TYR A 246 32.24 -3.68 -14.83
CA TYR A 246 32.83 -4.14 -16.07
C TYR A 246 32.66 -3.13 -17.22
N LEU A 247 31.44 -2.63 -17.42
CA LEU A 247 31.13 -1.61 -18.43
C LEU A 247 31.88 -0.30 -18.17
N LYS A 248 32.09 0.06 -16.92
CA LYS A 248 32.89 1.21 -16.48
C LYS A 248 34.39 0.98 -16.63
N LYS A 249 34.81 -0.25 -16.96
CA LYS A 249 36.20 -0.71 -17.03
C LYS A 249 36.94 -0.64 -15.70
N ASP A 250 36.20 -0.65 -14.59
CA ASP A 250 36.78 -0.79 -13.24
C ASP A 250 37.05 -2.29 -12.96
N TYR A 251 38.07 -2.79 -13.63
CA TYR A 251 38.42 -4.21 -13.58
C TYR A 251 38.86 -4.66 -12.18
N ASP A 252 39.39 -3.77 -11.36
CA ASP A 252 39.78 -4.10 -10.01
C ASP A 252 38.56 -4.44 -9.15
N LYS A 253 37.45 -3.67 -9.29
CA LYS A 253 36.17 -3.98 -8.63
C LYS A 253 35.52 -5.25 -9.15
N VAL A 254 35.59 -5.50 -10.46
CA VAL A 254 35.10 -6.77 -11.04
C VAL A 254 35.82 -7.96 -10.46
N ILE A 255 37.14 -7.88 -10.34
CA ILE A 255 37.97 -8.94 -9.78
C ILE A 255 37.71 -9.14 -8.28
N GLU A 256 37.55 -8.07 -7.53
CA GLU A 256 37.21 -8.09 -6.10
C GLU A 256 35.89 -8.82 -5.83
N LEU A 257 34.84 -8.54 -6.64
CA LEU A 257 33.50 -8.99 -6.39
C LEU A 257 33.10 -10.28 -7.14
N GLY A 258 33.75 -10.59 -8.25
CA GLY A 258 33.28 -11.54 -9.25
C GLY A 258 33.07 -12.96 -8.74
N GLU A 259 34.02 -13.57 -8.01
CA GLU A 259 33.84 -14.94 -7.48
C GLU A 259 32.69 -15.01 -6.46
N ALA A 260 32.61 -14.04 -5.55
CA ALA A 260 31.51 -13.98 -4.58
C ALA A 260 30.16 -13.78 -5.26
N ALA A 261 30.12 -12.95 -6.29
CA ALA A 261 28.91 -12.72 -7.07
C ALA A 261 28.46 -13.98 -7.83
N ALA A 262 29.43 -14.72 -8.44
CA ALA A 262 29.12 -15.97 -9.14
C ALA A 262 28.58 -17.05 -8.21
N ALA A 263 29.12 -17.14 -6.99
CA ALA A 263 28.67 -18.10 -5.98
C ALA A 263 27.23 -17.87 -5.49
N LEU A 264 26.68 -16.68 -5.67
CA LEU A 264 25.30 -16.35 -5.31
C LEU A 264 24.30 -16.72 -6.41
N GLN A 265 24.76 -16.92 -7.65
CA GLN A 265 23.89 -17.24 -8.78
C GLN A 265 23.53 -18.74 -8.79
N THR A 266 22.30 -19.04 -9.18
CA THR A 266 21.81 -20.41 -9.36
C THR A 266 21.42 -20.71 -10.80
N ASP A 267 21.10 -19.68 -11.58
CA ASP A 267 20.77 -19.81 -12.99
C ASP A 267 22.07 -19.87 -13.84
N PRO A 268 22.20 -20.84 -14.76
CA PRO A 268 23.40 -21.00 -15.59
C PRO A 268 23.75 -19.79 -16.45
N GLU A 269 22.76 -19.02 -16.91
CA GLU A 269 22.98 -17.80 -17.68
C GLU A 269 23.58 -16.70 -16.80
N ASP A 270 23.02 -16.50 -15.60
CA ASP A 270 23.50 -15.52 -14.62
C ASP A 270 24.91 -15.84 -14.12
N VAL A 271 25.21 -17.13 -13.85
CA VAL A 271 26.57 -17.62 -13.55
C VAL A 271 27.53 -17.27 -14.69
N SER A 272 27.11 -17.55 -15.92
CA SER A 272 27.92 -17.30 -17.13
C SER A 272 28.16 -15.81 -17.36
N ALA A 273 27.19 -14.96 -17.11
CA ALA A 273 27.32 -13.51 -17.19
C ALA A 273 28.44 -12.99 -16.24
N VAL A 274 28.42 -13.46 -14.99
CA VAL A 274 29.42 -13.03 -13.99
C VAL A 274 30.83 -13.53 -14.37
N TYR A 275 30.99 -14.81 -14.74
CA TYR A 275 32.27 -15.35 -15.10
C TYR A 275 32.83 -14.79 -16.41
N PHE A 276 31.96 -14.44 -17.36
CA PHE A 276 32.37 -13.74 -18.58
C PHE A 276 32.96 -12.35 -18.26
N ASN A 277 32.28 -11.57 -17.42
CA ASN A 277 32.78 -10.26 -17.00
C ASN A 277 34.07 -10.38 -16.20
N LEU A 278 34.15 -11.33 -15.29
CA LEU A 278 35.37 -11.61 -14.48
C LEU A 278 36.56 -12.04 -15.35
N GLY A 279 36.34 -12.97 -16.26
CA GLY A 279 37.38 -13.41 -17.20
C GLY A 279 37.86 -12.30 -18.12
N SER A 280 36.92 -11.47 -18.59
CA SER A 280 37.24 -10.28 -19.40
C SER A 280 38.04 -9.24 -18.60
N ALA A 281 37.68 -9.04 -17.31
CA ALA A 281 38.43 -8.15 -16.42
C ALA A 281 39.86 -8.65 -16.14
N TYR A 282 40.02 -9.96 -15.88
CA TYR A 282 41.36 -10.56 -15.75
C TYR A 282 42.18 -10.37 -17.03
N ASN A 283 41.56 -10.57 -18.20
CA ASN A 283 42.26 -10.32 -19.48
C ASN A 283 42.64 -8.84 -19.63
N GLY A 284 41.76 -7.92 -19.28
CA GLY A 284 42.03 -6.48 -19.29
C GLY A 284 43.14 -6.03 -18.33
N LYS A 285 43.45 -6.85 -17.33
CA LYS A 285 44.58 -6.69 -16.36
C LYS A 285 45.78 -7.56 -16.72
N GLU A 286 45.80 -8.17 -17.89
CA GLU A 286 46.89 -9.06 -18.40
C GLU A 286 47.12 -10.31 -17.53
N MET A 287 46.14 -10.72 -16.73
CA MET A 287 46.21 -11.91 -15.85
C MET A 287 45.73 -13.15 -16.62
N LYS A 288 46.48 -13.56 -17.65
CA LYS A 288 46.09 -14.55 -18.66
C LYS A 288 45.56 -15.86 -18.09
N ASP A 289 46.29 -16.45 -17.11
CA ASP A 289 45.91 -17.74 -16.54
C ASP A 289 44.54 -17.66 -15.83
N LYS A 290 44.32 -16.60 -15.05
CA LYS A 290 43.05 -16.38 -14.35
C LYS A 290 41.90 -16.07 -15.31
N ALA A 291 42.18 -15.35 -16.40
CA ALA A 291 41.20 -15.11 -17.45
C ALA A 291 40.73 -16.44 -18.07
N VAL A 292 41.64 -17.33 -18.40
CA VAL A 292 41.34 -18.66 -18.94
C VAL A 292 40.53 -19.50 -17.95
N GLU A 293 40.89 -19.48 -16.65
CA GLU A 293 40.12 -20.21 -15.62
C GLU A 293 38.69 -19.70 -15.48
N ALA A 294 38.49 -18.39 -15.44
CA ALA A 294 37.18 -17.80 -15.33
C ALA A 294 36.30 -18.05 -16.58
N LEU A 295 36.86 -17.84 -17.78
CA LEU A 295 36.16 -18.07 -19.03
C LEU A 295 35.75 -19.52 -19.27
N LYS A 296 36.49 -20.50 -18.76
CA LYS A 296 36.10 -21.92 -18.79
C LYS A 296 34.85 -22.24 -17.98
N LYS A 297 34.50 -21.41 -17.00
CA LYS A 297 33.28 -21.58 -16.18
C LYS A 297 32.03 -21.04 -16.87
N VAL A 298 32.15 -20.38 -18.03
CA VAL A 298 31.05 -19.90 -18.83
C VAL A 298 30.40 -21.04 -19.60
N THR A 299 29.11 -21.36 -19.34
CA THR A 299 28.46 -22.55 -19.88
C THR A 299 27.18 -22.25 -20.67
N ALA A 300 26.61 -21.05 -20.56
CA ALA A 300 25.33 -20.66 -21.17
C ALA A 300 25.47 -19.49 -22.13
N GLU A 301 24.63 -19.50 -23.19
CA GLU A 301 24.45 -18.35 -24.04
C GLU A 301 23.70 -17.23 -23.28
N PRO A 302 23.87 -15.95 -23.67
CA PRO A 302 24.64 -15.45 -24.82
C PRO A 302 26.16 -15.32 -24.58
N TYR A 303 26.68 -15.71 -23.42
CA TYR A 303 28.09 -15.50 -23.00
C TYR A 303 29.05 -16.61 -23.49
N LEU A 304 28.53 -17.80 -23.77
CA LEU A 304 29.34 -18.98 -24.12
C LEU A 304 30.11 -18.78 -25.43
N THR A 305 29.44 -18.28 -26.47
CA THR A 305 30.09 -18.06 -27.77
C THR A 305 31.23 -17.05 -27.69
N PRO A 306 31.06 -15.84 -27.11
CA PRO A 306 32.17 -14.90 -26.94
C PRO A 306 33.25 -15.39 -26.00
N ALA A 307 32.91 -16.16 -24.95
CA ALA A 307 33.91 -16.75 -24.06
C ALA A 307 34.80 -17.76 -24.78
N LYS A 308 34.23 -18.62 -25.64
CA LYS A 308 35.02 -19.55 -26.47
C LYS A 308 35.99 -18.82 -27.43
N ALA A 309 35.53 -17.72 -28.03
CA ALA A 309 36.37 -16.89 -28.88
C ALA A 309 37.57 -16.30 -28.11
N ALA A 310 37.29 -15.72 -26.93
CA ALA A 310 38.34 -15.17 -26.06
C ALA A 310 39.34 -16.24 -25.59
N LEU A 311 38.85 -17.44 -25.21
CA LEU A 311 39.73 -18.57 -24.85
C LEU A 311 40.64 -18.97 -25.99
N ALA A 312 40.13 -19.05 -27.24
CA ALA A 312 40.94 -19.39 -28.40
C ALA A 312 42.07 -18.38 -28.66
N GLU A 313 41.85 -17.10 -28.36
CA GLU A 313 42.88 -16.06 -28.47
C GLU A 313 43.92 -16.16 -27.33
N LEU A 314 43.47 -16.39 -26.11
CA LEU A 314 44.34 -16.47 -24.94
C LEU A 314 45.23 -17.73 -24.92
N THR A 315 44.86 -18.77 -25.64
CA THR A 315 45.60 -20.06 -25.64
C THR A 315 46.50 -20.25 -26.86
N LYS A 316 46.57 -19.23 -27.72
CA LYS A 316 47.60 -19.18 -28.79
C LYS A 316 48.93 -18.74 -28.20
#